data_66fca1634959af8cd80cba4dbd298e09
#
_entry.id   66fca1634959af8cd80cba4dbd298e09
#
_cell.length_a   1.000
_cell.length_b   1.000
_cell.length_c   1.000
_cell.angle_alpha   90.00
_cell.angle_beta   90.00
_cell.angle_gamma   90.00
#
_symmetry.space_group_name_H-M   'P 1'
#
loop_
_entity.id
_entity.type
_entity.pdbx_description
1 polymer ?
#
loop_
_entity_poly.entity_id
_entity_poly.type
_entity_poly.pdbx_seq_one_letter_code
_entity_poly.pdbx_strand_id
1 'polypeptide(L)'
;MSGVAPSAHADTPGPPELADGFGLTRVGAPTGTATNFVITVTTPEVAGEQHLRILLPEDYASRPDKRYPVFYFLHGASDDPVNPYLAYPALTAAQSMITVIPDGGLRGWYTNWLDQKTAAGAQNWKNFHINQVIPFIDANLRTLATRQGRAVGGISMGGFGALHYAENHPELFSQVASFSGANDLSVNSAVMRGAVVATLTNVGAPLCGGAGSGCSLNFGPTVSSDAVFGSPYPVFNADWRWNAADPVAHAARLTGMGVSIYTGDGDGNPAGGEFWVRSTAQRLRDRLDALGHPHHYVDYGNGSGWGDACKGGHDSGCWAQDLVDFVPRLEAAFAAPTSPREGN
;
A
#
# COMPACT_ATOMS: atom_id res chain seq x y z
N MET A 1 23.10 -48.86 32.46
CA MET A 1 22.02 -47.85 32.36
C MET A 1 22.57 -46.66 31.62
N SER A 2 22.32 -46.58 30.34
CA SER A 2 22.78 -45.46 29.47
C SER A 2 21.73 -44.36 29.53
N GLY A 3 22.11 -43.26 30.18
CA GLY A 3 21.26 -42.08 30.23
C GLY A 3 21.27 -41.37 28.87
N VAL A 4 20.11 -41.28 28.25
CA VAL A 4 19.88 -40.41 27.08
C VAL A 4 19.76 -38.98 27.60
N ALA A 5 20.72 -38.13 27.24
CA ALA A 5 20.63 -36.70 27.51
C ALA A 5 19.45 -36.11 26.71
N PRO A 6 18.64 -35.21 27.29
CA PRO A 6 17.59 -34.54 26.57
C PRO A 6 18.20 -33.65 25.46
N SER A 7 17.73 -33.81 24.25
CA SER A 7 18.04 -32.90 23.13
C SER A 7 17.56 -31.50 23.51
N ALA A 8 18.47 -30.56 23.66
CA ALA A 8 18.11 -29.16 23.74
C ALA A 8 17.42 -28.77 22.41
N HIS A 9 16.12 -28.52 22.46
CA HIS A 9 15.45 -27.82 21.36
C HIS A 9 16.10 -26.44 21.32
N ALA A 10 16.79 -26.14 20.22
CA ALA A 10 17.20 -24.77 19.95
C ALA A 10 15.91 -23.95 19.80
N ASP A 11 15.70 -23.00 20.70
CA ASP A 11 14.61 -22.08 20.62
C ASP A 11 14.68 -21.38 19.25
N THR A 12 13.62 -21.52 18.45
CA THR A 12 13.55 -20.80 17.18
C THR A 12 13.54 -19.30 17.51
N PRO A 13 14.48 -18.50 16.95
CA PRO A 13 14.52 -17.07 17.24
C PRO A 13 13.17 -16.43 16.97
N GLY A 14 12.67 -15.65 17.95
CA GLY A 14 11.45 -14.85 17.80
C GLY A 14 11.69 -13.59 16.96
N PRO A 15 10.63 -12.79 16.74
CA PRO A 15 10.76 -11.46 16.14
C PRO A 15 11.77 -10.59 16.90
N PRO A 16 12.46 -9.65 16.23
CA PRO A 16 13.34 -8.70 16.91
C PRO A 16 12.53 -7.82 17.89
N GLU A 17 13.16 -7.45 18.99
CA GLU A 17 12.59 -6.46 19.90
C GLU A 17 12.59 -5.08 19.25
N LEU A 18 11.45 -4.39 19.35
CA LEU A 18 11.27 -3.03 18.86
C LEU A 18 10.99 -2.11 20.05
N ALA A 19 11.48 -0.89 20.04
CA ALA A 19 11.22 0.11 21.06
C ALA A 19 10.07 1.05 20.65
N ASP A 20 9.32 1.55 21.62
CA ASP A 20 8.34 2.61 21.40
C ASP A 20 9.03 3.89 20.90
N GLY A 21 8.32 4.71 20.15
CA GLY A 21 8.87 5.97 19.67
C GLY A 21 8.03 6.62 18.56
N PHE A 22 8.35 7.82 18.21
CA PHE A 22 7.69 8.59 17.14
C PHE A 22 6.17 8.71 17.30
N GLY A 23 5.68 8.71 18.54
CA GLY A 23 4.24 8.75 18.85
C GLY A 23 3.54 7.39 18.75
N LEU A 24 4.28 6.30 18.51
CA LEU A 24 3.76 4.93 18.54
C LEU A 24 4.11 4.26 19.87
N THR A 25 3.08 3.67 20.48
CA THR A 25 3.21 2.80 21.66
C THR A 25 2.78 1.39 21.28
N ARG A 26 3.65 0.41 21.52
CA ARG A 26 3.36 -0.99 21.21
C ARG A 26 2.37 -1.59 22.22
N VAL A 27 1.52 -2.46 21.73
CA VAL A 27 0.54 -3.20 22.52
C VAL A 27 0.86 -4.68 22.45
N GLY A 28 1.21 -5.26 23.57
CA GLY A 28 1.56 -6.69 23.66
C GLY A 28 2.86 -7.08 22.98
N ALA A 29 3.05 -8.38 22.83
CA ALA A 29 4.20 -8.96 22.14
C ALA A 29 3.93 -9.11 20.63
N PRO A 30 4.95 -9.06 19.77
CA PRO A 30 4.82 -9.42 18.36
C PRO A 30 4.28 -10.83 18.18
N THR A 31 3.48 -11.04 17.14
CA THR A 31 2.92 -12.36 16.78
C THR A 31 3.45 -12.82 15.44
N GLY A 32 3.91 -14.06 15.35
CA GLY A 32 4.45 -14.63 14.10
C GLY A 32 5.84 -15.25 14.28
N THR A 33 6.64 -15.24 13.22
CA THR A 33 8.00 -15.80 13.19
C THR A 33 9.06 -14.70 13.25
N ALA A 34 10.34 -15.06 13.32
CA ALA A 34 11.45 -14.11 13.28
C ALA A 34 11.47 -13.23 12.01
N THR A 35 10.93 -13.73 10.91
CA THR A 35 10.98 -13.06 9.59
C THR A 35 9.62 -12.64 9.05
N ASN A 36 8.52 -13.07 9.64
CA ASN A 36 7.16 -12.65 9.27
C ASN A 36 6.33 -12.51 10.54
N PHE A 37 6.15 -11.29 10.99
CA PHE A 37 5.46 -11.00 12.24
C PHE A 37 4.60 -9.74 12.14
N VAL A 38 3.67 -9.63 13.06
CA VAL A 38 2.81 -8.46 13.23
C VAL A 38 3.06 -7.86 14.59
N ILE A 39 3.19 -6.54 14.63
CA ILE A 39 3.15 -5.74 15.85
C ILE A 39 1.84 -4.96 15.90
N THR A 40 1.34 -4.76 17.11
CA THR A 40 0.21 -3.87 17.36
C THR A 40 0.71 -2.59 18.00
N VAL A 41 0.21 -1.45 17.54
CA VAL A 41 0.58 -0.13 18.06
C VAL A 41 -0.66 0.73 18.28
N THR A 42 -0.56 1.70 19.18
CA THR A 42 -1.52 2.79 19.33
C THR A 42 -0.87 4.14 19.09
N THR A 43 -1.67 5.11 18.67
CA THR A 43 -1.24 6.48 18.38
C THR A 43 -2.43 7.44 18.53
N PRO A 44 -2.21 8.74 18.81
CA PRO A 44 -3.28 9.73 18.75
C PRO A 44 -3.70 10.09 17.31
N GLU A 45 -2.93 9.75 16.28
CA GLU A 45 -3.24 10.11 14.89
C GLU A 45 -4.40 9.31 14.31
N VAL A 46 -4.55 8.04 14.69
CA VAL A 46 -5.64 7.17 14.25
C VAL A 46 -6.27 6.44 15.43
N ALA A 47 -7.58 6.33 15.43
CA ALA A 47 -8.32 5.73 16.52
C ALA A 47 -8.15 4.20 16.55
N GLY A 48 -8.01 3.65 17.76
CA GLY A 48 -7.90 2.21 18.00
C GLY A 48 -6.48 1.67 17.90
N GLU A 49 -6.37 0.36 17.89
CA GLU A 49 -5.13 -0.37 17.67
C GLU A 49 -4.86 -0.49 16.17
N GLN A 50 -3.60 -0.34 15.78
CA GLN A 50 -3.16 -0.45 14.40
C GLN A 50 -2.14 -1.57 14.28
N HIS A 51 -2.13 -2.29 13.17
CA HIS A 51 -1.24 -3.40 12.92
C HIS A 51 -0.17 -3.05 11.89
N LEU A 52 1.05 -3.49 12.14
CA LEU A 52 2.14 -3.43 11.17
C LEU A 52 2.66 -4.85 10.95
N ARG A 53 2.47 -5.40 9.75
CA ARG A 53 3.16 -6.65 9.36
C ARG A 53 4.53 -6.31 8.83
N ILE A 54 5.53 -7.06 9.27
CA ILE A 54 6.92 -6.88 8.90
C ILE A 54 7.45 -8.19 8.34
N LEU A 55 7.99 -8.14 7.13
CA LEU A 55 8.69 -9.24 6.49
C LEU A 55 10.18 -8.90 6.42
N LEU A 56 11.01 -9.73 7.03
CA LEU A 56 12.45 -9.57 7.04
C LEU A 56 13.11 -10.62 6.13
N PRO A 57 14.21 -10.28 5.44
CA PRO A 57 15.03 -11.26 4.76
C PRO A 57 15.53 -12.37 5.70
N GLU A 58 15.68 -13.58 5.17
CA GLU A 58 16.15 -14.72 5.97
C GLU A 58 17.54 -14.49 6.61
N ASP A 59 18.40 -13.74 5.90
CA ASP A 59 19.74 -13.40 6.40
C ASP A 59 19.75 -12.25 7.42
N TYR A 60 18.58 -11.67 7.75
CA TYR A 60 18.51 -10.51 8.65
C TYR A 60 19.19 -10.76 9.99
N ALA A 61 18.92 -11.87 10.67
CA ALA A 61 19.52 -12.19 11.97
C ALA A 61 21.02 -12.51 11.86
N SER A 62 21.46 -13.19 10.80
CA SER A 62 22.84 -13.64 10.59
C SER A 62 23.78 -12.56 10.03
N ARG A 63 23.25 -11.44 9.54
CA ARG A 63 24.00 -10.32 8.95
C ARG A 63 23.79 -9.01 9.72
N PRO A 64 24.30 -8.89 10.96
CA PRO A 64 24.01 -7.75 11.85
C PRO A 64 24.46 -6.40 11.29
N ASP A 65 25.50 -6.36 10.46
CA ASP A 65 26.04 -5.13 9.86
C ASP A 65 25.34 -4.71 8.55
N LYS A 66 24.50 -5.60 7.99
CA LYS A 66 23.80 -5.31 6.72
C LYS A 66 22.59 -4.43 6.97
N ARG A 67 22.45 -3.40 6.15
CA ARG A 67 21.25 -2.58 6.06
C ARG A 67 20.47 -2.91 4.79
N TYR A 68 19.16 -2.77 4.84
CA TYR A 68 18.24 -3.21 3.80
C TYR A 68 17.39 -2.04 3.32
N PRO A 69 17.13 -1.92 2.02
CA PRO A 69 16.07 -1.05 1.54
C PRO A 69 14.72 -1.51 2.09
N VAL A 70 13.74 -0.61 2.08
CA VAL A 70 12.40 -0.88 2.62
C VAL A 70 11.35 -0.65 1.55
N PHE A 71 10.46 -1.63 1.41
CA PHE A 71 9.25 -1.52 0.62
C PHE A 71 8.03 -1.41 1.55
N TYR A 72 7.34 -0.27 1.50
CA TYR A 72 6.06 -0.07 2.18
C TYR A 72 4.95 -0.52 1.24
N PHE A 73 4.29 -1.63 1.56
CA PHE A 73 3.20 -2.21 0.77
C PHE A 73 1.84 -1.89 1.42
N LEU A 74 1.07 -1.04 0.77
CA LEU A 74 -0.20 -0.52 1.27
C LEU A 74 -1.36 -1.43 0.82
N HIS A 75 -2.17 -1.88 1.76
CA HIS A 75 -3.26 -2.82 1.51
C HIS A 75 -4.52 -2.14 0.91
N GLY A 76 -5.45 -2.95 0.41
CA GLY A 76 -6.73 -2.51 -0.13
C GLY A 76 -7.75 -2.12 0.96
N ALA A 77 -8.88 -1.58 0.53
CA ALA A 77 -9.99 -1.31 1.44
C ALA A 77 -10.54 -2.61 2.03
N SER A 78 -10.98 -2.56 3.31
CA SER A 78 -11.47 -3.71 4.08
C SER A 78 -10.41 -4.78 4.45
N ASP A 79 -9.13 -4.50 4.23
CA ASP A 79 -8.01 -5.36 4.62
C ASP A 79 -7.45 -4.94 5.99
N ASP A 80 -6.66 -5.86 6.58
CA ASP A 80 -5.94 -5.67 7.84
C ASP A 80 -4.60 -6.44 7.76
N PRO A 81 -3.47 -5.85 8.16
CA PRO A 81 -2.16 -6.51 8.14
C PRO A 81 -2.06 -7.81 8.95
N VAL A 82 -3.00 -8.09 9.87
CA VAL A 82 -3.06 -9.40 10.56
C VAL A 82 -3.42 -10.53 9.61
N ASN A 83 -4.07 -10.24 8.49
CA ASN A 83 -4.43 -11.24 7.50
C ASN A 83 -3.18 -11.81 6.81
N PRO A 84 -2.93 -13.13 6.92
CA PRO A 84 -1.70 -13.72 6.40
C PRO A 84 -1.61 -13.67 4.87
N TYR A 85 -2.73 -13.55 4.15
CA TYR A 85 -2.72 -13.48 2.69
C TYR A 85 -2.04 -12.21 2.14
N LEU A 86 -1.96 -11.13 2.94
CA LEU A 86 -1.22 -9.92 2.54
C LEU A 86 0.30 -10.15 2.49
N ALA A 87 0.81 -11.19 3.14
CA ALA A 87 2.18 -11.64 2.98
C ALA A 87 2.31 -12.47 1.69
N TYR A 88 2.05 -11.85 0.55
CA TYR A 88 2.15 -12.50 -0.76
C TYR A 88 3.45 -13.26 -0.95
N PRO A 89 3.45 -14.41 -1.64
CA PRO A 89 4.65 -15.23 -1.84
C PRO A 89 5.84 -14.45 -2.41
N ALA A 90 5.60 -13.53 -3.36
CA ALA A 90 6.67 -12.70 -3.91
C ALA A 90 7.30 -11.76 -2.87
N LEU A 91 6.50 -11.22 -1.93
CA LEU A 91 7.00 -10.37 -0.85
C LEU A 91 7.79 -11.17 0.19
N THR A 92 7.32 -12.37 0.53
CA THR A 92 8.03 -13.24 1.49
C THR A 92 9.30 -13.84 0.91
N ALA A 93 9.37 -14.03 -0.40
CA ALA A 93 10.55 -14.53 -1.10
C ALA A 93 11.63 -13.46 -1.32
N ALA A 94 11.30 -12.17 -1.17
CA ALA A 94 12.27 -11.09 -1.35
C ALA A 94 13.35 -11.12 -0.27
N GLN A 95 14.62 -11.31 -0.66
CA GLN A 95 15.73 -11.48 0.28
C GLN A 95 16.65 -10.24 0.36
N SER A 96 16.40 -9.22 -0.46
CA SER A 96 17.26 -8.04 -0.51
C SER A 96 16.65 -6.82 0.17
N MET A 97 15.39 -6.89 0.62
CA MET A 97 14.67 -5.77 1.23
C MET A 97 13.80 -6.20 2.41
N ILE A 98 13.49 -5.25 3.28
CA ILE A 98 12.45 -5.36 4.30
C ILE A 98 11.12 -4.95 3.64
N THR A 99 10.05 -5.72 3.88
CA THR A 99 8.70 -5.26 3.50
C THR A 99 7.92 -4.90 4.76
N VAL A 100 7.29 -3.74 4.76
CA VAL A 100 6.39 -3.28 5.83
C VAL A 100 5.00 -3.10 5.24
N ILE A 101 4.01 -3.76 5.83
CA ILE A 101 2.60 -3.65 5.46
C ILE A 101 1.89 -2.96 6.62
N PRO A 102 1.79 -1.63 6.62
CA PRO A 102 1.12 -0.91 7.68
C PRO A 102 -0.39 -0.92 7.50
N ASP A 103 -1.11 -0.85 8.62
CA ASP A 103 -2.55 -0.65 8.62
C ASP A 103 -2.91 0.69 7.95
N GLY A 104 -3.84 0.66 7.03
CA GLY A 104 -4.40 1.84 6.35
C GLY A 104 -5.88 2.05 6.69
N GLY A 105 -6.37 1.31 7.68
CA GLY A 105 -7.78 1.24 8.04
C GLY A 105 -8.64 0.59 6.97
N LEU A 106 -9.84 0.20 7.33
CA LEU A 106 -10.78 -0.42 6.40
C LEU A 106 -11.12 0.49 5.21
N ARG A 107 -10.96 1.81 5.37
CA ARG A 107 -11.30 2.85 4.38
C ARG A 107 -10.54 4.16 4.63
N GLY A 108 -9.31 4.11 5.11
CA GLY A 108 -8.53 5.29 5.51
C GLY A 108 -8.12 6.18 4.35
N TRP A 109 -8.13 5.64 3.10
CA TRP A 109 -7.74 6.34 1.89
C TRP A 109 -6.38 7.02 2.01
N TYR A 110 -5.51 6.51 2.87
CA TYR A 110 -4.11 6.94 3.01
C TYR A 110 -3.93 8.47 3.03
N THR A 111 -4.88 9.18 3.66
CA THR A 111 -4.86 10.63 3.80
C THR A 111 -5.32 11.05 5.19
N ASN A 112 -5.07 12.29 5.58
CA ASN A 112 -5.71 12.85 6.75
C ASN A 112 -7.13 13.27 6.37
N TRP A 113 -8.12 12.68 7.01
CA TRP A 113 -9.51 12.99 6.71
C TRP A 113 -9.81 14.46 7.00
N LEU A 114 -10.68 15.04 6.20
CA LEU A 114 -11.18 16.40 6.42
C LEU A 114 -11.95 16.49 7.74
N ASP A 115 -12.81 15.52 8.02
CA ASP A 115 -13.60 15.45 9.25
C ASP A 115 -13.03 14.40 10.22
N GLN A 116 -12.39 14.89 11.28
CA GLN A 116 -11.82 14.08 12.36
C GLN A 116 -12.82 13.75 13.48
N LYS A 117 -14.10 14.21 13.34
CA LYS A 117 -15.13 14.06 14.37
C LYS A 117 -16.20 13.04 14.00
N THR A 118 -15.91 12.21 13.00
CA THR A 118 -16.82 11.14 12.60
C THR A 118 -16.88 10.02 13.64
N ALA A 119 -17.85 9.11 13.48
CA ALA A 119 -17.94 7.89 14.30
C ALA A 119 -16.72 6.96 14.14
N ALA A 120 -15.88 7.17 13.13
CA ALA A 120 -14.62 6.43 12.95
C ALA A 120 -13.48 6.94 13.86
N GLY A 121 -13.67 8.07 14.57
CA GLY A 121 -12.65 8.68 15.41
C GLY A 121 -11.56 9.38 14.59
N ALA A 122 -10.37 9.55 15.17
CA ALA A 122 -9.22 10.15 14.51
C ALA A 122 -8.78 9.34 13.30
N GLN A 123 -8.53 10.01 12.17
CA GLN A 123 -8.22 9.40 10.87
C GLN A 123 -7.11 10.16 10.14
N ASN A 124 -5.97 10.42 10.81
CA ASN A 124 -4.82 11.10 10.23
C ASN A 124 -3.82 10.09 9.64
N TRP A 125 -4.26 9.28 8.70
CA TRP A 125 -3.47 8.17 8.14
C TRP A 125 -2.17 8.61 7.49
N LYS A 126 -2.15 9.77 6.82
CA LYS A 126 -0.90 10.29 6.26
C LYS A 126 0.11 10.63 7.37
N ASN A 127 -0.32 11.28 8.44
CA ASN A 127 0.54 11.58 9.59
C ASN A 127 1.06 10.28 10.23
N PHE A 128 0.18 9.30 10.43
CA PHE A 128 0.54 8.00 10.99
C PHE A 128 1.64 7.33 10.15
N HIS A 129 1.48 7.23 8.83
CA HIS A 129 2.46 6.55 7.99
C HIS A 129 3.77 7.34 7.84
N ILE A 130 3.66 8.61 7.44
CA ILE A 130 4.83 9.41 7.05
C ILE A 130 5.62 9.88 8.27
N ASN A 131 4.92 10.37 9.30
CA ASN A 131 5.59 11.00 10.45
C ASN A 131 5.86 10.04 11.60
N GLN A 132 5.21 8.87 11.61
CA GLN A 132 5.36 7.92 12.71
C GLN A 132 5.89 6.55 12.24
N VAL A 133 5.20 5.86 11.32
CA VAL A 133 5.59 4.50 10.90
C VAL A 133 6.97 4.49 10.23
N ILE A 134 7.22 5.37 9.26
CA ILE A 134 8.51 5.39 8.56
C ILE A 134 9.68 5.61 9.53
N PRO A 135 9.71 6.68 10.36
CA PRO A 135 10.83 6.87 11.28
C PRO A 135 10.88 5.82 12.40
N PHE A 136 9.75 5.25 12.82
CA PHE A 136 9.72 4.12 13.76
C PHE A 136 10.42 2.89 13.18
N ILE A 137 10.14 2.52 11.94
CA ILE A 137 10.80 1.41 11.25
C ILE A 137 12.29 1.67 11.07
N ASP A 138 12.67 2.89 10.68
CA ASP A 138 14.08 3.26 10.50
C ASP A 138 14.88 3.24 11.82
N ALA A 139 14.25 3.56 12.94
CA ALA A 139 14.87 3.53 14.26
C ALA A 139 15.00 2.12 14.84
N ASN A 140 14.08 1.23 14.52
CA ASN A 140 13.99 -0.11 15.11
C ASN A 140 14.60 -1.21 14.24
N LEU A 141 14.72 -1.01 12.94
CA LEU A 141 15.24 -2.01 12.01
C LEU A 141 16.47 -1.47 11.25
N ARG A 142 17.26 -2.38 10.71
CA ARG A 142 18.45 -2.03 9.94
C ARG A 142 18.09 -1.62 8.51
N THR A 143 17.50 -0.46 8.37
CA THR A 143 17.06 0.10 7.09
C THR A 143 18.17 0.93 6.41
N LEU A 144 18.10 1.03 5.09
CA LEU A 144 18.72 2.09 4.32
C LEU A 144 17.77 3.30 4.36
N ALA A 145 17.87 4.10 5.42
CA ALA A 145 16.97 5.22 5.71
C ALA A 145 17.20 6.42 4.77
N THR A 146 17.22 6.17 3.46
CA THR A 146 17.41 7.17 2.41
C THR A 146 16.31 7.06 1.37
N ARG A 147 16.14 8.10 0.55
CA ARG A 147 15.23 8.08 -0.58
C ARG A 147 15.49 6.88 -1.50
N GLN A 148 16.75 6.62 -1.84
CA GLN A 148 17.16 5.52 -2.73
C GLN A 148 16.88 4.14 -2.15
N GLY A 149 16.89 4.04 -0.82
CA GLY A 149 16.58 2.79 -0.09
C GLY A 149 15.09 2.64 0.26
N ARG A 150 14.18 3.46 -0.31
CA ARG A 150 12.78 3.39 0.08
C ARG A 150 11.85 3.38 -1.13
N ALA A 151 10.89 2.45 -1.12
CA ALA A 151 9.81 2.33 -2.10
C ALA A 151 8.45 2.30 -1.40
N VAL A 152 7.43 2.71 -2.11
CA VAL A 152 6.03 2.55 -1.70
C VAL A 152 5.22 1.96 -2.85
N GLY A 153 4.32 1.05 -2.55
CA GLY A 153 3.38 0.48 -3.52
C GLY A 153 2.16 -0.04 -2.81
N GLY A 154 1.11 -0.34 -3.54
CA GLY A 154 -0.08 -0.88 -2.91
C GLY A 154 -1.16 -1.30 -3.88
N ILE A 155 -2.12 -2.04 -3.35
CA ILE A 155 -3.28 -2.57 -4.09
C ILE A 155 -4.50 -1.70 -3.87
N SER A 156 -5.32 -1.49 -4.92
CA SER A 156 -6.63 -0.85 -4.80
C SER A 156 -6.55 0.54 -4.12
N MET A 157 -7.20 0.71 -2.96
CA MET A 157 -7.05 1.89 -2.09
C MET A 157 -5.58 2.19 -1.77
N GLY A 158 -4.75 1.15 -1.56
CA GLY A 158 -3.32 1.28 -1.31
C GLY A 158 -2.53 1.73 -2.54
N GLY A 159 -2.98 1.40 -3.75
CA GLY A 159 -2.40 1.90 -5.00
C GLY A 159 -2.56 3.42 -5.14
N PHE A 160 -3.74 3.93 -4.80
CA PHE A 160 -3.96 5.37 -4.62
C PHE A 160 -3.02 5.94 -3.55
N GLY A 161 -2.98 5.32 -2.36
CA GLY A 161 -2.15 5.76 -1.25
C GLY A 161 -0.67 5.85 -1.60
N ALA A 162 -0.16 4.88 -2.35
CA ALA A 162 1.23 4.84 -2.78
C ALA A 162 1.59 6.03 -3.68
N LEU A 163 0.77 6.30 -4.69
CA LEU A 163 0.94 7.46 -5.57
C LEU A 163 0.82 8.77 -4.79
N HIS A 164 -0.23 8.89 -3.97
CA HIS A 164 -0.46 10.08 -3.15
C HIS A 164 0.71 10.38 -2.21
N TYR A 165 1.32 9.37 -1.60
CA TYR A 165 2.51 9.56 -0.77
C TYR A 165 3.74 9.93 -1.58
N ALA A 166 4.01 9.23 -2.68
CA ALA A 166 5.14 9.51 -3.54
C ALA A 166 5.11 10.93 -4.12
N GLU A 167 3.94 11.41 -4.50
CA GLU A 167 3.74 12.77 -5.04
C GLU A 167 3.87 13.87 -3.98
N ASN A 168 3.43 13.61 -2.76
CA ASN A 168 3.49 14.59 -1.69
C ASN A 168 4.81 14.57 -0.90
N HIS A 169 5.56 13.46 -1.00
CA HIS A 169 6.83 13.25 -0.31
C HIS A 169 7.90 12.68 -1.27
N PRO A 170 8.20 13.38 -2.38
CA PRO A 170 9.16 12.89 -3.38
C PRO A 170 10.58 12.72 -2.83
N GLU A 171 10.87 13.35 -1.69
CA GLU A 171 12.12 13.21 -0.96
C GLU A 171 12.25 11.87 -0.22
N LEU A 172 11.15 11.16 0.01
CA LEU A 172 11.14 9.92 0.77
C LEU A 172 11.31 8.66 -0.08
N PHE A 173 10.82 8.67 -1.33
CA PHE A 173 10.71 7.46 -2.15
C PHE A 173 11.44 7.59 -3.48
N SER A 174 12.11 6.52 -3.90
CA SER A 174 12.73 6.40 -5.22
C SER A 174 11.91 5.57 -6.21
N GLN A 175 11.00 4.73 -5.71
CA GLN A 175 10.17 3.83 -6.48
C GLN A 175 8.73 3.90 -5.97
N VAL A 176 7.76 3.87 -6.87
CA VAL A 176 6.34 3.80 -6.56
C VAL A 176 5.63 2.78 -7.46
N ALA A 177 4.69 2.02 -6.89
CA ALA A 177 3.88 1.09 -7.66
C ALA A 177 2.39 1.19 -7.29
N SER A 178 1.53 1.10 -8.30
CA SER A 178 0.07 1.03 -8.14
C SER A 178 -0.45 -0.24 -8.80
N PHE A 179 -1.05 -1.12 -8.01
CA PHE A 179 -1.67 -2.37 -8.44
C PHE A 179 -3.19 -2.20 -8.38
N SER A 180 -3.82 -2.08 -9.52
CA SER A 180 -5.27 -1.82 -9.61
C SER A 180 -5.73 -0.63 -8.75
N GLY A 181 -4.94 0.45 -8.71
CA GLY A 181 -5.19 1.59 -7.83
C GLY A 181 -6.25 2.56 -8.37
N ALA A 182 -6.88 3.34 -7.48
CA ALA A 182 -7.73 4.47 -7.84
C ALA A 182 -6.86 5.67 -8.27
N ASN A 183 -6.30 5.62 -9.48
CA ASN A 183 -5.25 6.53 -9.93
C ASN A 183 -5.75 7.90 -10.42
N ASP A 184 -7.07 8.09 -10.54
CA ASP A 184 -7.70 9.35 -10.95
C ASP A 184 -8.94 9.62 -10.10
N LEU A 185 -8.92 10.73 -9.37
CA LEU A 185 -10.03 11.23 -8.56
C LEU A 185 -10.66 12.51 -9.15
N SER A 186 -10.32 12.87 -10.39
CA SER A 186 -10.88 14.03 -11.05
C SER A 186 -12.40 13.90 -11.26
N VAL A 187 -13.06 14.99 -11.62
CA VAL A 187 -14.48 14.99 -11.98
C VAL A 187 -14.79 14.03 -13.14
N ASN A 188 -13.80 13.75 -14.00
CA ASN A 188 -13.94 12.81 -15.12
C ASN A 188 -13.95 11.33 -14.64
N SER A 189 -13.61 11.09 -13.38
CA SER A 189 -13.64 9.78 -12.75
C SER A 189 -14.73 9.67 -11.69
N ALA A 190 -15.96 10.05 -12.04
CA ALA A 190 -17.11 10.03 -11.13
C ALA A 190 -17.31 8.67 -10.44
N VAL A 191 -16.97 7.58 -11.14
CA VAL A 191 -17.07 6.22 -10.58
C VAL A 191 -16.07 6.02 -9.45
N MET A 192 -14.83 6.52 -9.55
CA MET A 192 -13.84 6.43 -8.47
C MET A 192 -14.24 7.28 -7.26
N ARG A 193 -14.79 8.48 -7.48
CA ARG A 193 -15.41 9.24 -6.38
C ARG A 193 -16.56 8.48 -5.74
N GLY A 194 -17.41 7.84 -6.57
CA GLY A 194 -18.47 6.95 -6.11
C GLY A 194 -17.95 5.76 -5.27
N ALA A 195 -16.82 5.17 -5.65
CA ALA A 195 -16.19 4.10 -4.88
C ALA A 195 -15.70 4.59 -3.50
N VAL A 196 -15.07 5.77 -3.44
CA VAL A 196 -14.72 6.41 -2.16
C VAL A 196 -15.95 6.60 -1.28
N VAL A 197 -17.00 7.23 -1.84
CA VAL A 197 -18.27 7.47 -1.12
C VAL A 197 -18.91 6.16 -0.65
N ALA A 198 -18.89 5.11 -1.47
CA ALA A 198 -19.43 3.80 -1.11
C ALA A 198 -18.73 3.21 0.12
N THR A 199 -17.41 3.35 0.23
CA THR A 199 -16.69 2.91 1.43
C THR A 199 -17.05 3.70 2.68
N LEU A 200 -17.41 4.98 2.55
CA LEU A 200 -17.76 5.87 3.67
C LEU A 200 -19.20 5.64 4.15
N THR A 201 -20.12 5.41 3.22
CA THR A 201 -21.54 5.31 3.50
C THR A 201 -22.05 3.88 3.64
N ASN A 202 -21.22 2.87 3.41
CA ASN A 202 -21.59 1.44 3.33
C ASN A 202 -22.75 1.17 2.34
N VAL A 203 -22.94 2.05 1.36
CA VAL A 203 -23.95 1.85 0.31
C VAL A 203 -23.43 0.86 -0.71
N GLY A 204 -24.08 -0.25 -0.83
CA GLY A 204 -23.91 -1.42 -1.63
C GLY A 204 -22.82 -1.37 -2.68
N ALA A 205 -21.82 -2.17 -2.52
CA ALA A 205 -20.59 -2.05 -3.21
C ALA A 205 -20.69 -2.41 -4.70
N PRO A 206 -20.56 -1.47 -5.61
CA PRO A 206 -20.13 -1.79 -6.99
C PRO A 206 -18.83 -2.56 -7.04
N LEU A 207 -18.02 -2.44 -5.94
CA LEU A 207 -16.73 -3.10 -5.77
C LEU A 207 -16.80 -4.62 -5.59
N CYS A 208 -17.97 -5.16 -5.26
CA CYS A 208 -18.16 -6.60 -5.00
C CYS A 208 -18.87 -7.35 -6.12
N GLY A 209 -18.93 -6.84 -7.34
CA GLY A 209 -19.57 -7.56 -8.45
C GLY A 209 -21.10 -7.60 -8.42
N GLY A 210 -21.75 -6.74 -7.62
CA GLY A 210 -23.20 -6.60 -7.59
C GLY A 210 -23.92 -7.44 -6.51
N ALA A 211 -25.22 -7.26 -6.41
CA ALA A 211 -26.09 -7.99 -5.49
C ALA A 211 -26.06 -9.50 -5.81
N GLY A 212 -25.67 -10.31 -4.85
CA GLY A 212 -25.60 -11.77 -4.98
C GLY A 212 -24.18 -12.35 -5.06
N SER A 213 -23.13 -11.51 -5.10
CA SER A 213 -21.73 -11.99 -5.14
C SER A 213 -21.24 -12.64 -3.83
N GLY A 214 -22.02 -12.56 -2.75
CA GLY A 214 -21.61 -13.00 -1.40
C GLY A 214 -20.51 -12.13 -0.77
N CYS A 215 -20.08 -11.08 -1.44
CA CYS A 215 -19.13 -10.11 -0.90
C CYS A 215 -19.81 -9.24 0.15
N SER A 216 -19.33 -9.33 1.40
CA SER A 216 -19.74 -8.50 2.52
C SER A 216 -18.57 -7.67 2.97
N LEU A 217 -18.32 -6.53 2.30
CA LEU A 217 -17.31 -5.59 2.73
C LEU A 217 -17.83 -4.78 3.90
N ASN A 218 -17.16 -4.90 5.04
CA ASN A 218 -17.43 -4.06 6.21
C ASN A 218 -16.37 -2.97 6.30
N PHE A 219 -16.79 -1.73 6.11
CA PHE A 219 -15.90 -0.57 6.21
C PHE A 219 -16.03 0.16 7.56
N GLY A 220 -16.70 -0.43 8.56
CA GLY A 220 -16.96 0.21 9.85
C GLY A 220 -18.21 1.09 9.87
N PRO A 221 -18.35 2.02 10.84
CA PRO A 221 -19.57 2.82 11.01
C PRO A 221 -19.79 3.75 9.81
N THR A 222 -21.03 3.90 9.35
CA THR A 222 -21.39 4.88 8.30
C THR A 222 -21.00 6.29 8.74
N VAL A 223 -20.34 7.01 7.83
CA VAL A 223 -19.92 8.41 8.01
C VAL A 223 -20.38 9.25 6.82
N SER A 224 -20.21 10.58 6.90
CA SER A 224 -20.53 11.48 5.79
C SER A 224 -19.72 11.16 4.53
N SER A 225 -20.36 11.26 3.36
CA SER A 225 -19.70 11.20 2.07
C SER A 225 -18.58 12.24 1.91
N ASP A 226 -18.62 13.28 2.70
CA ASP A 226 -17.70 14.42 2.64
C ASP A 226 -16.50 14.27 3.59
N ALA A 227 -16.47 13.19 4.40
CA ALA A 227 -15.56 13.03 5.52
C ALA A 227 -14.08 13.05 5.11
N VAL A 228 -13.72 12.52 3.94
CA VAL A 228 -12.31 12.37 3.49
C VAL A 228 -11.89 13.58 2.67
N PHE A 229 -12.52 13.80 1.51
CA PHE A 229 -12.10 14.80 0.52
C PHE A 229 -13.11 15.96 0.37
N GLY A 230 -14.13 16.06 1.24
CA GLY A 230 -15.24 16.98 1.07
C GLY A 230 -16.26 16.50 0.05
N SER A 231 -17.19 17.38 -0.36
CA SER A 231 -18.29 16.99 -1.25
C SER A 231 -17.81 16.31 -2.52
N PRO A 232 -18.35 15.11 -2.84
CA PRO A 232 -18.02 14.42 -4.08
C PRO A 232 -18.66 15.09 -5.31
N TYR A 233 -19.59 16.02 -5.12
CA TYR A 233 -20.26 16.74 -6.17
C TYR A 233 -19.52 18.01 -6.57
N PRO A 234 -19.43 18.36 -7.87
CA PRO A 234 -18.75 19.55 -8.36
C PRO A 234 -19.61 20.81 -8.08
N VAL A 235 -19.62 21.27 -6.82
CA VAL A 235 -20.37 22.45 -6.37
C VAL A 235 -19.43 23.48 -5.76
N PHE A 236 -19.36 24.70 -6.28
CA PHE A 236 -18.64 25.83 -5.69
C PHE A 236 -17.17 25.53 -5.27
N ASN A 237 -16.34 25.07 -6.20
CA ASN A 237 -14.94 24.69 -5.91
C ASN A 237 -14.77 23.46 -4.98
N ALA A 238 -15.80 22.66 -4.75
CA ALA A 238 -15.67 21.42 -3.97
C ALA A 238 -14.60 20.46 -4.56
N ASP A 239 -14.38 20.54 -5.87
CA ASP A 239 -13.39 19.72 -6.59
C ASP A 239 -11.94 19.98 -6.18
N TRP A 240 -11.61 21.14 -5.59
CA TRP A 240 -10.22 21.47 -5.31
C TRP A 240 -9.53 20.47 -4.37
N ARG A 241 -10.26 19.88 -3.41
CA ARG A 241 -9.73 18.87 -2.49
C ARG A 241 -9.53 17.52 -3.18
N TRP A 242 -10.50 17.13 -3.99
CA TRP A 242 -10.39 15.92 -4.81
C TRP A 242 -9.23 16.05 -5.80
N ASN A 243 -9.10 17.19 -6.46
CA ASN A 243 -7.99 17.46 -7.38
C ASN A 243 -6.65 17.57 -6.64
N ALA A 244 -6.63 18.07 -5.39
CA ALA A 244 -5.42 18.11 -4.58
C ALA A 244 -4.94 16.72 -4.15
N ALA A 245 -5.82 15.72 -4.17
CA ALA A 245 -5.50 14.33 -3.88
C ALA A 245 -5.34 13.47 -5.16
N ASP A 246 -5.66 14.01 -6.34
CA ASP A 246 -5.70 13.26 -7.59
C ASP A 246 -4.31 12.94 -8.15
N PRO A 247 -3.93 11.65 -8.26
CA PRO A 247 -2.61 11.28 -8.78
C PRO A 247 -2.36 11.75 -10.22
N VAL A 248 -3.35 11.70 -11.11
CA VAL A 248 -3.18 12.17 -12.49
C VAL A 248 -2.84 13.67 -12.54
N ALA A 249 -3.47 14.47 -11.67
CA ALA A 249 -3.19 15.91 -11.60
C ALA A 249 -1.77 16.21 -11.12
N HIS A 250 -1.21 15.37 -10.26
CA HIS A 250 0.08 15.56 -9.61
C HIS A 250 1.22 14.68 -10.16
N ALA A 251 0.98 13.91 -11.22
CA ALA A 251 1.95 12.98 -11.81
C ALA A 251 3.33 13.61 -12.12
N ALA A 252 3.40 14.93 -12.40
CA ALA A 252 4.67 15.63 -12.61
C ALA A 252 5.59 15.58 -11.37
N ARG A 253 5.05 15.38 -10.17
CA ARG A 253 5.84 15.26 -8.92
C ARG A 253 6.57 13.93 -8.80
N LEU A 254 6.22 12.93 -9.62
CA LEU A 254 6.90 11.64 -9.69
C LEU A 254 8.21 11.71 -10.47
N THR A 255 8.60 12.85 -11.02
CA THR A 255 9.84 13.03 -11.80
C THR A 255 11.05 12.51 -11.02
N GLY A 256 11.83 11.63 -11.69
CA GLY A 256 13.01 11.01 -11.09
C GLY A 256 12.72 9.85 -10.14
N MET A 257 11.49 9.31 -10.14
CA MET A 257 11.14 8.04 -9.52
C MET A 257 10.96 6.95 -10.57
N GLY A 258 11.18 5.70 -10.20
CA GLY A 258 10.65 4.57 -10.95
C GLY A 258 9.16 4.43 -10.65
N VAL A 259 8.34 4.39 -11.70
CA VAL A 259 6.88 4.25 -11.59
C VAL A 259 6.44 2.96 -12.25
N SER A 260 5.64 2.17 -11.54
CA SER A 260 5.04 0.94 -12.08
C SER A 260 3.52 0.97 -11.88
N ILE A 261 2.76 0.59 -12.90
CA ILE A 261 1.29 0.62 -12.91
C ILE A 261 0.81 -0.71 -13.49
N TYR A 262 -0.07 -1.39 -12.76
CA TYR A 262 -0.65 -2.66 -13.16
C TYR A 262 -2.17 -2.57 -13.13
N THR A 263 -2.84 -3.16 -14.13
CA THR A 263 -4.31 -3.18 -14.22
C THR A 263 -4.79 -4.29 -15.15
N GLY A 264 -5.99 -4.81 -14.88
CA GLY A 264 -6.73 -5.67 -15.78
C GLY A 264 -7.92 -4.94 -16.41
N ASP A 265 -8.80 -5.68 -17.07
CA ASP A 265 -10.01 -5.12 -17.70
C ASP A 265 -11.33 -5.58 -17.06
N GLY A 266 -11.25 -6.41 -16.02
CA GLY A 266 -12.42 -6.98 -15.37
C GLY A 266 -13.23 -7.89 -16.27
N ASP A 267 -12.60 -8.52 -17.26
CA ASP A 267 -13.24 -9.29 -18.32
C ASP A 267 -14.31 -8.50 -19.09
N GLY A 268 -14.08 -7.17 -19.21
CA GLY A 268 -15.04 -6.23 -19.83
C GLY A 268 -16.35 -6.04 -19.05
N ASN A 269 -16.41 -6.52 -17.80
CA ASN A 269 -17.61 -6.46 -16.96
C ASN A 269 -17.72 -5.11 -16.22
N PRO A 270 -18.65 -4.23 -16.59
CA PRO A 270 -18.80 -2.94 -15.92
C PRO A 270 -19.36 -3.03 -14.49
N ALA A 271 -19.80 -4.21 -14.04
CA ALA A 271 -20.15 -4.46 -12.65
C ALA A 271 -18.90 -4.81 -11.80
N GLY A 272 -17.76 -5.10 -12.43
CA GLY A 272 -16.50 -5.39 -11.77
C GLY A 272 -15.68 -4.13 -11.48
N GLY A 273 -15.04 -4.06 -10.30
CA GLY A 273 -14.21 -2.92 -9.90
C GLY A 273 -13.07 -2.64 -10.87
N GLU A 274 -12.42 -3.66 -11.39
CA GLU A 274 -11.27 -3.53 -12.28
C GLU A 274 -11.61 -2.85 -13.61
N PHE A 275 -12.81 -3.08 -14.17
CA PHE A 275 -13.27 -2.38 -15.37
C PHE A 275 -13.14 -0.85 -15.25
N TRP A 276 -13.47 -0.30 -14.10
CA TRP A 276 -13.41 1.13 -13.85
C TRP A 276 -12.00 1.60 -13.47
N VAL A 277 -11.27 0.77 -12.73
CA VAL A 277 -9.88 1.04 -12.32
C VAL A 277 -8.97 1.17 -13.54
N ARG A 278 -9.13 0.29 -14.53
CA ARG A 278 -8.36 0.34 -15.79
C ARG A 278 -8.34 1.72 -16.43
N SER A 279 -9.49 2.37 -16.50
CA SER A 279 -9.58 3.70 -17.11
C SER A 279 -8.77 4.76 -16.36
N THR A 280 -8.63 4.62 -15.03
CA THR A 280 -7.82 5.52 -14.21
C THR A 280 -6.33 5.24 -14.38
N ALA A 281 -5.95 3.97 -14.51
CA ALA A 281 -4.58 3.57 -14.82
C ALA A 281 -4.13 4.06 -16.21
N GLN A 282 -5.01 3.97 -17.20
CA GLN A 282 -4.75 4.49 -18.55
C GLN A 282 -4.55 6.01 -18.54
N ARG A 283 -5.37 6.76 -17.81
CA ARG A 283 -5.19 8.23 -17.69
C ARG A 283 -3.89 8.61 -17.00
N LEU A 284 -3.49 7.88 -15.97
CA LEU A 284 -2.20 8.11 -15.33
C LEU A 284 -1.04 7.81 -16.30
N ARG A 285 -1.08 6.69 -17.02
CA ARG A 285 -0.11 6.35 -18.07
C ARG A 285 -0.02 7.47 -19.11
N ASP A 286 -1.14 7.87 -19.68
CA ASP A 286 -1.21 8.92 -20.71
C ASP A 286 -0.63 10.24 -20.20
N ARG A 287 -0.85 10.54 -18.91
CA ARG A 287 -0.28 11.72 -18.27
C ARG A 287 1.24 11.62 -18.11
N LEU A 288 1.74 10.46 -17.72
CA LEU A 288 3.19 10.20 -17.62
C LEU A 288 3.86 10.26 -19.01
N ASP A 289 3.21 9.68 -20.04
CA ASP A 289 3.67 9.79 -21.44
C ASP A 289 3.76 11.24 -21.90
N ALA A 290 2.72 12.04 -21.64
CA ALA A 290 2.70 13.45 -21.97
C ALA A 290 3.78 14.29 -21.25
N LEU A 291 4.23 13.82 -20.08
CA LEU A 291 5.33 14.41 -19.32
C LEU A 291 6.72 13.88 -19.76
N GLY A 292 6.77 12.90 -20.66
CA GLY A 292 8.01 12.21 -21.02
C GLY A 292 8.61 11.41 -19.85
N HIS A 293 7.80 11.01 -18.88
CA HIS A 293 8.24 10.30 -17.69
C HIS A 293 8.35 8.80 -17.97
N PRO A 294 9.53 8.18 -17.88
CA PRO A 294 9.70 6.74 -18.04
C PRO A 294 8.92 5.99 -16.95
N HIS A 295 8.13 5.01 -17.35
CA HIS A 295 7.33 4.20 -16.43
C HIS A 295 7.13 2.78 -16.97
N HIS A 296 6.80 1.86 -16.07
CA HIS A 296 6.41 0.51 -16.40
C HIS A 296 4.89 0.40 -16.29
N TYR A 297 4.23 0.11 -17.41
CA TYR A 297 2.78 -0.04 -17.47
C TYR A 297 2.41 -1.42 -17.98
N VAL A 298 1.60 -2.15 -17.21
CA VAL A 298 1.08 -3.47 -17.55
C VAL A 298 -0.44 -3.42 -17.52
N ASP A 299 -1.05 -3.64 -18.67
CA ASP A 299 -2.47 -3.89 -18.81
C ASP A 299 -2.63 -5.35 -19.25
N TYR A 300 -2.92 -6.22 -18.30
CA TYR A 300 -3.01 -7.67 -18.55
C TYR A 300 -4.40 -8.10 -19.06
N GLY A 301 -5.31 -7.12 -19.32
CA GLY A 301 -6.62 -7.39 -19.87
C GLY A 301 -7.42 -8.36 -19.00
N ASN A 302 -7.93 -9.43 -19.59
CA ASN A 302 -8.68 -10.48 -18.89
C ASN A 302 -7.81 -11.49 -18.12
N GLY A 303 -6.52 -11.19 -17.94
CA GLY A 303 -5.57 -12.05 -17.22
C GLY A 303 -5.00 -13.20 -18.03
N SER A 304 -5.38 -13.35 -19.30
CA SER A 304 -4.84 -14.43 -20.15
C SER A 304 -3.32 -14.26 -20.32
N GLY A 305 -2.55 -15.25 -19.87
CA GLY A 305 -1.09 -15.19 -19.87
C GLY A 305 -0.46 -14.40 -18.71
N TRP A 306 -1.25 -13.88 -17.78
CA TRP A 306 -0.75 -13.16 -16.58
C TRP A 306 -0.78 -14.03 -15.31
N GLY A 307 -0.58 -15.33 -15.45
CA GLY A 307 -0.61 -16.30 -14.36
C GLY A 307 -1.95 -17.02 -14.23
N ASP A 308 -1.91 -18.23 -13.66
CA ASP A 308 -3.06 -19.14 -13.66
C ASP A 308 -4.23 -18.66 -12.78
N ALA A 309 -3.92 -17.92 -11.72
CA ALA A 309 -4.91 -17.43 -10.76
C ALA A 309 -5.56 -16.10 -11.17
N CYS A 310 -4.94 -15.31 -12.07
CA CYS A 310 -5.47 -14.05 -12.53
C CYS A 310 -6.51 -14.25 -13.62
N LYS A 311 -7.68 -13.64 -13.45
CA LYS A 311 -8.77 -13.60 -14.45
C LYS A 311 -9.11 -12.17 -14.86
N GLY A 312 -8.12 -11.26 -14.77
CA GLY A 312 -8.30 -9.85 -15.10
C GLY A 312 -9.09 -9.06 -14.07
N GLY A 313 -9.46 -9.67 -12.95
CA GLY A 313 -10.33 -9.08 -11.92
C GLY A 313 -9.59 -8.24 -10.88
N HIS A 314 -10.38 -7.59 -10.03
CA HIS A 314 -9.89 -6.81 -8.88
C HIS A 314 -9.71 -7.73 -7.68
N ASP A 315 -8.70 -8.59 -7.72
CA ASP A 315 -8.54 -9.68 -6.77
C ASP A 315 -7.08 -10.06 -6.50
N SER A 316 -6.89 -10.84 -5.43
CA SER A 316 -5.58 -11.28 -4.98
C SER A 316 -4.83 -12.18 -5.96
N GLY A 317 -5.53 -12.87 -6.87
CA GLY A 317 -4.90 -13.71 -7.89
C GLY A 317 -4.11 -12.87 -8.90
N CYS A 318 -4.67 -11.73 -9.32
CA CYS A 318 -4.00 -10.79 -10.21
C CYS A 318 -2.89 -10.05 -9.48
N TRP A 319 -3.14 -9.52 -8.28
CA TRP A 319 -2.13 -8.80 -7.49
C TRP A 319 -0.94 -9.66 -7.09
N ALA A 320 -1.15 -10.96 -6.85
CA ALA A 320 -0.04 -11.88 -6.61
C ALA A 320 0.89 -11.96 -7.82
N GLN A 321 0.35 -12.01 -9.03
CA GLN A 321 1.13 -12.04 -10.26
C GLN A 321 1.80 -10.70 -10.56
N ASP A 322 1.12 -9.58 -10.29
CA ASP A 322 1.70 -8.23 -10.37
C ASP A 322 2.97 -8.14 -9.50
N LEU A 323 2.91 -8.67 -8.28
CA LEU A 323 4.05 -8.70 -7.37
C LEU A 323 5.16 -9.63 -7.85
N VAL A 324 4.84 -10.74 -8.54
CA VAL A 324 5.86 -11.62 -9.16
C VAL A 324 6.65 -10.87 -10.25
N ASP A 325 6.02 -9.99 -11.01
CA ASP A 325 6.71 -9.13 -11.98
C ASP A 325 7.42 -7.96 -11.31
N PHE A 326 6.78 -7.32 -10.33
CA PHE A 326 7.27 -6.07 -9.73
C PHE A 326 8.47 -6.28 -8.79
N VAL A 327 8.43 -7.29 -7.90
CA VAL A 327 9.44 -7.46 -6.85
C VAL A 327 10.86 -7.59 -7.41
N PRO A 328 11.14 -8.43 -8.42
CA PRO A 328 12.47 -8.49 -9.02
C PRO A 328 12.94 -7.17 -9.64
N ARG A 329 12.02 -6.38 -10.22
CA ARG A 329 12.33 -5.04 -10.75
C ARG A 329 12.70 -4.07 -9.64
N LEU A 330 11.98 -4.13 -8.52
CA LEU A 330 12.27 -3.31 -7.35
C LEU A 330 13.63 -3.67 -6.73
N GLU A 331 13.92 -4.96 -6.56
CA GLU A 331 15.22 -5.43 -6.05
C GLU A 331 16.37 -5.00 -6.97
N ALA A 332 16.18 -5.08 -8.29
CA ALA A 332 17.16 -4.59 -9.26
C ALA A 332 17.35 -3.05 -9.15
N ALA A 333 16.27 -2.30 -8.96
CA ALA A 333 16.34 -0.85 -8.78
C ALA A 333 17.10 -0.47 -7.50
N PHE A 334 16.90 -1.20 -6.41
CA PHE A 334 17.63 -0.98 -5.17
C PHE A 334 19.12 -1.38 -5.25
N ALA A 335 19.45 -2.34 -6.09
CA ALA A 335 20.83 -2.77 -6.32
C ALA A 335 21.59 -1.87 -7.29
N ALA A 336 20.89 -1.04 -8.07
CA ALA A 336 21.52 -0.15 -9.04
C ALA A 336 22.43 0.87 -8.35
N PRO A 337 23.64 1.12 -8.88
CA PRO A 337 24.51 2.16 -8.35
C PRO A 337 23.80 3.51 -8.38
N THR A 338 23.86 4.23 -7.25
CA THR A 338 23.40 5.63 -7.25
C THR A 338 24.28 6.43 -8.18
N SER A 339 23.75 6.88 -9.32
CA SER A 339 24.47 7.81 -10.18
C SER A 339 24.88 9.01 -9.33
N PRO A 340 26.15 9.44 -9.36
CA PRO A 340 26.53 10.70 -8.75
C PRO A 340 25.63 11.79 -9.35
N ARG A 341 24.98 12.59 -8.51
CA ARG A 341 24.32 13.80 -8.99
C ARG A 341 25.40 14.61 -9.69
N GLU A 342 25.26 14.84 -10.99
CA GLU A 342 26.03 15.89 -11.64
C GLU A 342 25.73 17.17 -10.85
N GLY A 343 26.74 17.63 -10.11
CA GLY A 343 26.65 18.86 -9.34
C GLY A 343 26.50 20.02 -10.31
N ASN A 344 25.46 20.78 -10.16
CA ASN A 344 25.38 22.15 -10.57
C ASN A 344 25.21 23.03 -9.36
#